data_a6ad02f93b0dc6781d7dff17e2289623
#
_entry.id   a6ad02f93b0dc6781d7dff17e2289623
#
_cell.length_a   1.000
_cell.length_b   1.000
_cell.length_c   1.000
_cell.angle_alpha   90.00
_cell.angle_beta   90.00
_cell.angle_gamma   90.00
#
_symmetry.space_group_name_H-M   'P 1'
#
loop_
_entity.id
_entity.type
_entity.pdbx_description
1 polymer ?
#
loop_
_entity_poly.entity_id
_entity_poly.type
_entity_poly.pdbx_seq_one_letter_code
_entity_poly.pdbx_strand_id
1 'polypeptide(L)'
;IAGFPGETEEEFQYLLDFLREAEIDRAGCFAYSPIEGAPANELEGALPDEVREERRARFMAVAEEVSIAKLQRRVGATMQVLVDSAPALGRKGGVGRSYADAPEIDGTVRLLPPQKASKTLKVGEFTKARIVAVEGHDLIGLPI
;
A
#
# COMPACT_ATOMS: atom_id res chain seq x y z
N ILE A 1 10.63 10.45 7.67
CA ILE A 1 11.47 11.44 6.98
C ILE A 1 12.85 10.85 6.85
N ALA A 2 13.41 10.83 5.63
CA ALA A 2 14.77 10.39 5.37
C ALA A 2 15.73 11.60 5.22
N GLY A 3 16.98 11.42 5.64
CA GLY A 3 17.99 12.45 5.51
C GLY A 3 17.89 13.59 6.50
N PHE A 4 17.34 13.34 7.69
CA PHE A 4 17.36 14.31 8.78
C PHE A 4 18.82 14.66 9.15
N PRO A 5 19.13 15.92 9.54
CA PRO A 5 20.49 16.30 9.94
C PRO A 5 21.09 15.34 10.95
N GLY A 6 22.27 14.81 10.66
CA GLY A 6 22.98 13.85 11.51
C GLY A 6 22.60 12.39 11.31
N GLU A 7 21.59 12.07 10.49
CA GLU A 7 21.26 10.67 10.19
C GLU A 7 22.43 9.96 9.50
N THR A 8 22.89 8.86 10.11
CA THR A 8 23.95 8.03 9.53
C THR A 8 23.42 6.99 8.56
N GLU A 9 24.29 6.43 7.72
CA GLU A 9 23.91 5.32 6.83
C GLU A 9 23.51 4.08 7.61
N GLU A 10 24.12 3.82 8.75
CA GLU A 10 23.79 2.67 9.62
C GLU A 10 22.37 2.81 10.20
N GLU A 11 22.02 4.00 10.69
CA GLU A 11 20.67 4.28 11.21
C GLU A 11 19.62 4.16 10.11
N PHE A 12 19.92 4.64 8.91
CA PHE A 12 19.04 4.52 7.77
C PHE A 12 18.88 3.04 7.34
N GLN A 13 19.96 2.27 7.29
CA GLN A 13 19.88 0.84 7.00
C GLN A 13 19.06 0.09 8.05
N TYR A 14 19.20 0.43 9.32
CA TYR A 14 18.38 -0.12 10.41
C TYR A 14 16.89 0.14 10.20
N LEU A 15 16.53 1.33 9.71
CA LEU A 15 15.15 1.66 9.35
C LEU A 15 14.62 0.79 8.22
N LEU A 16 15.42 0.52 7.18
CA LEU A 16 15.03 -0.37 6.08
C LEU A 16 14.82 -1.82 6.56
N ASP A 17 15.69 -2.30 7.44
CA ASP A 17 15.59 -3.64 8.02
C ASP A 17 14.34 -3.76 8.91
N PHE A 18 14.04 -2.70 9.67
CA PHE A 18 12.79 -2.62 10.44
C PHE A 18 11.54 -2.71 9.55
N LEU A 19 11.51 -2.05 8.39
CA LEU A 19 10.38 -2.16 7.46
C LEU A 19 10.13 -3.60 7.02
N ARG A 20 11.22 -4.34 6.75
CA ARG A 20 11.13 -5.76 6.35
C ARG A 20 10.66 -6.64 7.49
N GLU A 21 11.20 -6.44 8.69
CA GLU A 21 10.87 -7.23 9.87
C GLU A 21 9.43 -6.98 10.35
N ALA A 22 9.03 -5.72 10.42
CA ALA A 22 7.69 -5.31 10.86
C ALA A 22 6.60 -5.59 9.81
N GLU A 23 6.98 -5.86 8.56
CA GLU A 23 6.06 -6.13 7.45
C GLU A 23 4.92 -5.10 7.35
N ILE A 24 5.25 -3.82 7.36
CA ILE A 24 4.27 -2.74 7.28
C ILE A 24 3.59 -2.77 5.91
N ASP A 25 2.25 -2.80 5.89
CA ASP A 25 1.47 -2.89 4.66
C ASP A 25 1.63 -1.68 3.75
N ARG A 26 1.63 -0.49 4.35
CA ARG A 26 1.77 0.78 3.66
C ARG A 26 2.72 1.68 4.43
N ALA A 27 3.79 2.09 3.82
CA ALA A 27 4.74 3.03 4.37
C ALA A 27 5.13 4.07 3.32
N GLY A 28 5.18 5.33 3.74
CA GLY A 28 5.62 6.43 2.89
C GLY A 28 6.78 7.17 3.53
N CYS A 29 7.56 7.86 2.72
CA CYS A 29 8.72 8.63 3.15
C CYS A 29 8.83 9.94 2.39
N PHE A 30 9.19 10.99 3.12
CA PHE A 30 9.59 12.27 2.58
C PHE A 30 11.08 12.49 2.83
N ALA A 31 11.78 13.09 1.87
CA ALA A 31 13.12 13.61 2.11
C ALA A 31 13.02 14.81 3.05
N TYR A 32 14.01 14.95 3.96
CA TYR A 32 14.09 16.14 4.80
C TYR A 32 14.21 17.39 3.93
N SER A 33 13.41 18.40 4.22
CA SER A 33 13.43 19.68 3.53
C SER A 33 13.79 20.78 4.53
N PRO A 34 14.87 21.55 4.30
CA PRO A 34 15.28 22.66 5.16
C PRO A 34 14.41 23.88 4.91
N ILE A 35 13.22 23.90 5.49
CA ILE A 35 12.29 25.03 5.40
C ILE A 35 12.81 26.17 6.28
N GLU A 36 12.80 27.39 5.76
CA GLU A 36 13.24 28.59 6.48
C GLU A 36 12.54 28.72 7.83
N GLY A 37 13.33 29.00 8.89
CA GLY A 37 12.84 29.14 10.24
C GLY A 37 12.65 27.83 11.00
N ALA A 38 12.87 26.67 10.39
CA ALA A 38 12.80 25.40 11.11
C ALA A 38 14.04 25.20 12.00
N PRO A 39 13.89 24.94 13.31
CA PRO A 39 15.03 24.74 14.22
C PRO A 39 15.98 23.61 13.81
N ALA A 40 15.47 22.61 13.10
CA ALA A 40 16.28 21.50 12.63
C ALA A 40 17.37 21.91 11.63
N ASN A 41 17.25 23.08 10.99
CA ASN A 41 18.28 23.60 10.08
C ASN A 41 19.56 24.03 10.81
N GLU A 42 19.47 24.27 12.12
CA GLU A 42 20.60 24.66 12.96
C GLU A 42 21.40 23.44 13.50
N LEU A 43 20.89 22.24 13.26
CA LEU A 43 21.56 21.02 13.69
C LEU A 43 22.78 20.74 12.79
N GLU A 44 23.81 20.21 13.45
CA GLU A 44 25.02 19.73 12.72
C GLU A 44 24.69 18.47 11.90
N GLY A 45 25.51 18.22 10.88
CA GLY A 45 25.40 17.02 10.07
C GLY A 45 24.33 17.10 8.97
N ALA A 46 24.06 18.30 8.45
CA ALA A 46 23.19 18.46 7.29
C ALA A 46 23.67 17.62 6.10
N LEU A 47 22.76 16.85 5.52
CA LEU A 47 23.06 15.98 4.38
C LEU A 47 22.79 16.71 3.05
N PRO A 48 23.59 16.42 2.00
CA PRO A 48 23.31 16.92 0.65
C PRO A 48 21.93 16.45 0.15
N ASP A 49 21.35 17.24 -0.74
CA ASP A 49 20.02 16.96 -1.31
C ASP A 49 19.98 15.60 -2.03
N GLU A 50 21.04 15.29 -2.77
CA GLU A 50 21.17 14.01 -3.48
C GLU A 50 21.13 12.80 -2.53
N VAL A 51 21.75 12.91 -1.35
CA VAL A 51 21.73 11.85 -0.33
C VAL A 51 20.33 11.69 0.27
N ARG A 52 19.67 12.81 0.55
CA ARG A 52 18.30 12.80 1.09
C ARG A 52 17.30 12.15 0.12
N GLU A 53 17.38 12.50 -1.15
CA GLU A 53 16.53 11.94 -2.21
C GLU A 53 16.87 10.45 -2.49
N GLU A 54 18.16 10.09 -2.49
CA GLU A 54 18.56 8.69 -2.63
C GLU A 54 18.02 7.82 -1.50
N ARG A 55 18.12 8.28 -0.25
CA ARG A 55 17.56 7.57 0.90
C ARG A 55 16.03 7.45 0.82
N ARG A 56 15.34 8.53 0.45
CA ARG A 56 13.89 8.49 0.20
C ARG A 56 13.53 7.43 -0.86
N ALA A 57 14.26 7.40 -1.97
CA ALA A 57 14.02 6.43 -3.04
C ALA A 57 14.25 4.99 -2.57
N ARG A 58 15.32 4.73 -1.80
CA ARG A 58 15.60 3.40 -1.21
C ARG A 58 14.50 2.98 -0.23
N PHE A 59 14.04 3.89 0.62
CA PHE A 59 12.93 3.62 1.53
C PHE A 59 11.67 3.21 0.76
N MET A 60 11.29 3.98 -0.26
CA MET A 60 10.10 3.69 -1.07
C MET A 60 10.23 2.36 -1.81
N ALA A 61 11.40 2.01 -2.31
CA ALA A 61 11.64 0.71 -2.96
C ALA A 61 11.46 -0.46 -1.98
N VAL A 62 11.98 -0.36 -0.76
CA VAL A 62 11.79 -1.38 0.28
C VAL A 62 10.33 -1.46 0.73
N ALA A 63 9.67 -0.33 0.92
CA ALA A 63 8.26 -0.30 1.28
C ALA A 63 7.37 -0.96 0.22
N GLU A 64 7.66 -0.74 -1.06
CA GLU A 64 6.98 -1.40 -2.19
C GLU A 64 7.25 -2.91 -2.21
N GLU A 65 8.49 -3.34 -2.05
CA GLU A 65 8.89 -4.75 -1.95
C GLU A 65 8.09 -5.48 -0.86
N VAL A 66 8.04 -4.92 0.35
CA VAL A 66 7.31 -5.48 1.48
C VAL A 66 5.80 -5.53 1.21
N SER A 67 5.23 -4.47 0.67
CA SER A 67 3.80 -4.39 0.33
C SER A 67 3.41 -5.45 -0.70
N ILE A 68 4.18 -5.58 -1.78
CA ILE A 68 3.92 -6.58 -2.83
C ILE A 68 4.02 -8.00 -2.27
N ALA A 69 5.06 -8.30 -1.48
CA ALA A 69 5.21 -9.61 -0.87
C ALA A 69 4.02 -9.98 0.03
N LYS A 70 3.50 -9.04 0.80
CA LYS A 70 2.29 -9.24 1.62
C LYS A 70 1.04 -9.48 0.78
N LEU A 71 0.83 -8.69 -0.27
CA LEU A 71 -0.31 -8.87 -1.17
C LEU A 71 -0.26 -10.24 -1.87
N GLN A 72 0.92 -10.68 -2.32
CA GLN A 72 1.10 -11.99 -2.94
C GLN A 72 0.72 -13.15 -1.99
N ARG A 73 0.99 -13.03 -0.71
CA ARG A 73 0.58 -14.04 0.30
C ARG A 73 -0.93 -14.14 0.48
N ARG A 74 -1.70 -13.13 0.06
CA ARG A 74 -3.17 -13.17 0.09
C ARG A 74 -3.79 -13.95 -1.06
N VAL A 75 -3.03 -14.26 -2.11
CA VAL A 75 -3.52 -15.08 -3.23
C VAL A 75 -3.88 -16.47 -2.72
N GLY A 76 -5.11 -16.90 -3.05
CA GLY A 76 -5.72 -18.14 -2.55
C GLY A 76 -6.59 -17.96 -1.30
N ALA A 77 -6.39 -16.89 -0.53
CA ALA A 77 -7.21 -16.61 0.65
C ALA A 77 -8.63 -16.16 0.29
N THR A 78 -9.57 -16.42 1.19
CA THR A 78 -10.95 -15.90 1.11
C THR A 78 -11.07 -14.71 2.05
N MET A 79 -11.51 -13.59 1.51
CA MET A 79 -11.69 -12.33 2.26
C MET A 79 -13.12 -11.82 2.16
N GLN A 80 -13.56 -11.09 3.19
CA GLN A 80 -14.75 -10.23 3.08
C GLN A 80 -14.36 -8.94 2.37
N VAL A 81 -15.15 -8.55 1.41
CA VAL A 81 -14.98 -7.33 0.60
C VAL A 81 -16.26 -6.52 0.67
N LEU A 82 -16.16 -5.29 1.10
CA LEU A 82 -17.24 -4.30 1.00
C LEU A 82 -17.29 -3.79 -0.42
N VAL A 83 -18.43 -3.91 -1.07
CA VAL A 83 -18.61 -3.47 -2.45
C VAL A 83 -18.83 -1.96 -2.48
N ASP A 84 -17.88 -1.23 -3.04
CA ASP A 84 -17.93 0.23 -3.17
C ASP A 84 -18.59 0.66 -4.49
N SER A 85 -18.35 -0.10 -5.56
CA SER A 85 -18.98 0.14 -6.84
C SER A 85 -19.28 -1.17 -7.58
N ALA A 86 -20.40 -1.19 -8.27
CA ALA A 86 -20.79 -2.27 -9.17
C ALA A 86 -21.13 -1.65 -10.54
N PRO A 87 -20.76 -2.33 -11.66
CA PRO A 87 -21.03 -1.78 -12.97
C PRO A 87 -22.54 -1.69 -13.24
N ALA A 88 -22.91 -0.72 -14.09
CA ALA A 88 -24.27 -0.57 -14.57
C ALA A 88 -24.76 -1.83 -15.31
N LEU A 89 -26.06 -1.93 -15.50
CA LEU A 89 -26.78 -3.02 -16.18
C LEU A 89 -26.02 -3.62 -17.38
N GLY A 90 -25.80 -4.94 -17.33
CA GLY A 90 -25.18 -5.71 -18.40
C GLY A 90 -23.67 -6.01 -18.21
N ARG A 91 -22.98 -5.34 -17.31
CA ARG A 91 -21.61 -5.69 -16.91
C ARG A 91 -21.61 -6.41 -15.57
N LYS A 92 -20.74 -7.40 -15.43
CA LYS A 92 -20.58 -8.17 -14.20
C LYS A 92 -19.24 -7.83 -13.55
N GLY A 93 -19.17 -7.89 -12.23
CA GLY A 93 -17.99 -7.55 -11.45
C GLY A 93 -18.21 -6.29 -10.62
N GLY A 94 -17.12 -5.72 -10.09
CA GLY A 94 -17.18 -4.52 -9.25
C GLY A 94 -15.84 -4.15 -8.67
N VAL A 95 -15.83 -3.14 -7.83
CA VAL A 95 -14.69 -2.73 -7.04
C VAL A 95 -15.13 -2.63 -5.58
N GLY A 96 -14.29 -3.07 -4.68
CA GLY A 96 -14.52 -2.96 -3.26
C GLY A 96 -13.21 -2.86 -2.49
N ARG A 97 -13.30 -2.97 -1.19
CA ARG A 97 -12.14 -2.92 -0.28
C ARG A 97 -12.25 -3.99 0.78
N SER A 98 -11.09 -4.46 1.21
CA SER A 98 -10.97 -5.39 2.32
C SER A 98 -10.82 -4.64 3.65
N TYR A 99 -10.71 -5.39 4.75
CA TYR A 99 -10.42 -4.82 6.08
C TYR A 99 -9.06 -4.09 6.16
N ALA A 100 -8.17 -4.33 5.21
CA ALA A 100 -6.81 -3.79 5.19
C ALA A 100 -6.67 -2.54 4.31
N ASP A 101 -7.76 -2.08 3.70
CA ASP A 101 -7.73 -0.98 2.73
C ASP A 101 -8.55 0.20 3.24
N ALA A 102 -7.91 1.36 3.39
CA ALA A 102 -8.59 2.61 3.69
C ALA A 102 -9.27 3.15 2.41
N PRO A 103 -10.48 3.74 2.54
CA PRO A 103 -11.19 4.31 1.40
C PRO A 103 -10.36 5.38 0.68
N GLU A 104 -10.28 5.29 -0.65
CA GLU A 104 -9.66 6.29 -1.54
C GLU A 104 -8.15 6.56 -1.32
N ILE A 105 -7.52 5.83 -0.39
CA ILE A 105 -6.10 6.04 -0.03
C ILE A 105 -5.26 4.81 -0.38
N ASP A 106 -5.74 3.62 0.00
CA ASP A 106 -5.05 2.35 -0.23
C ASP A 106 -5.50 1.68 -1.53
N GLY A 107 -4.99 0.46 -1.76
CA GLY A 107 -5.42 -0.38 -2.88
C GLY A 107 -6.88 -0.79 -2.79
N THR A 108 -7.37 -1.39 -3.85
CA THR A 108 -8.73 -1.89 -3.96
C THR A 108 -8.76 -3.40 -4.19
N VAL A 109 -9.94 -3.99 -4.04
CA VAL A 109 -10.21 -5.35 -4.48
C VAL A 109 -11.09 -5.27 -5.73
N ARG A 110 -10.51 -5.53 -6.90
CA ARG A 110 -11.26 -5.65 -8.14
C ARG A 110 -11.99 -6.99 -8.16
N LEU A 111 -13.31 -6.95 -8.12
CA LEU A 111 -14.17 -8.13 -8.11
C LEU A 111 -14.47 -8.59 -9.54
N LEU A 112 -14.08 -9.80 -9.86
CA LEU A 112 -14.46 -10.46 -11.09
C LEU A 112 -15.97 -10.75 -11.12
N PRO A 113 -16.54 -11.01 -12.31
CA PRO A 113 -17.91 -11.48 -12.39
C PRO A 113 -18.13 -12.72 -11.52
N PRO A 114 -19.21 -12.76 -10.70
CA PRO A 114 -19.52 -13.95 -9.92
C PRO A 114 -19.74 -15.18 -10.82
N GLN A 115 -19.20 -16.31 -10.40
CA GLN A 115 -19.38 -17.57 -11.16
C GLN A 115 -20.85 -18.03 -11.19
N LYS A 116 -21.58 -17.79 -10.09
CA LYS A 116 -23.01 -18.12 -10.01
C LYS A 116 -23.83 -16.98 -10.59
N ALA A 117 -24.63 -17.26 -11.61
CA ALA A 117 -25.49 -16.27 -12.25
C ALA A 117 -26.51 -15.62 -11.30
N SER A 118 -26.88 -16.31 -10.23
CA SER A 118 -27.80 -15.82 -9.20
C SER A 118 -27.17 -14.85 -8.20
N LYS A 119 -25.82 -14.74 -8.18
CA LYS A 119 -25.13 -13.85 -7.26
C LYS A 119 -24.95 -12.48 -7.89
N THR A 120 -25.50 -11.47 -7.24
CA THR A 120 -25.40 -10.07 -7.66
C THR A 120 -24.57 -9.31 -6.62
N LEU A 121 -23.63 -8.50 -7.07
CA LEU A 121 -22.90 -7.58 -6.22
C LEU A 121 -23.75 -6.33 -5.99
N LYS A 122 -23.93 -5.94 -4.73
CA LYS A 122 -24.67 -4.74 -4.37
C LYS A 122 -23.76 -3.79 -3.61
N VAL A 123 -23.75 -2.53 -4.02
CA VAL A 123 -22.99 -1.47 -3.37
C VAL A 123 -23.44 -1.33 -1.92
N GLY A 124 -22.49 -1.21 -1.01
CA GLY A 124 -22.70 -1.13 0.43
C GLY A 124 -22.89 -2.48 1.13
N GLU A 125 -22.91 -3.59 0.41
CA GLU A 125 -22.99 -4.93 1.00
C GLU A 125 -21.63 -5.64 0.98
N PHE A 126 -21.42 -6.55 1.94
CA PHE A 126 -20.27 -7.42 1.96
C PHE A 126 -20.45 -8.64 1.06
N THR A 127 -19.40 -8.97 0.33
CA THR A 127 -19.30 -10.24 -0.39
C THR A 127 -18.05 -11.00 0.06
N LYS A 128 -18.11 -12.33 0.02
CA LYS A 128 -16.88 -13.15 0.15
C LYS A 128 -16.25 -13.31 -1.22
N ALA A 129 -14.96 -13.08 -1.29
CA ALA A 129 -14.19 -13.25 -2.51
C ALA A 129 -12.91 -14.04 -2.22
N ARG A 130 -12.59 -14.98 -3.10
CA ARG A 130 -11.30 -15.63 -3.12
C ARG A 130 -10.34 -14.77 -3.93
N ILE A 131 -9.22 -14.42 -3.33
CA ILE A 131 -8.17 -13.65 -4.00
C ILE A 131 -7.47 -14.55 -5.01
N VAL A 132 -7.43 -14.15 -6.26
CA VAL A 132 -6.90 -14.96 -7.36
C VAL A 132 -5.63 -14.35 -7.99
N ALA A 133 -5.40 -13.05 -7.83
CA ALA A 133 -4.21 -12.38 -8.34
C ALA A 133 -3.96 -11.06 -7.60
N VAL A 134 -2.79 -10.50 -7.83
CA VAL A 134 -2.37 -9.14 -7.44
C VAL A 134 -2.05 -8.36 -8.71
N GLU A 135 -2.43 -7.09 -8.77
CA GLU A 135 -2.14 -6.17 -9.86
C GLU A 135 -1.71 -4.82 -9.28
N GLY A 136 -0.39 -4.56 -9.28
CA GLY A 136 0.16 -3.41 -8.58
C GLY A 136 -0.12 -3.46 -7.08
N HIS A 137 -0.86 -2.49 -6.58
CA HIS A 137 -1.30 -2.43 -5.18
C HIS A 137 -2.71 -2.98 -4.94
N ASP A 138 -3.37 -3.47 -5.99
CA ASP A 138 -4.72 -3.98 -5.95
C ASP A 138 -4.75 -5.51 -5.89
N LEU A 139 -5.82 -6.03 -5.29
CA LEU A 139 -6.15 -7.45 -5.32
C LEU A 139 -7.21 -7.74 -6.38
N ILE A 140 -7.15 -8.92 -6.97
CA ILE A 140 -8.22 -9.43 -7.83
C ILE A 140 -8.94 -10.53 -7.08
N GLY A 141 -10.23 -10.35 -6.85
CA GLY A 141 -11.08 -11.28 -6.11
C GLY A 141 -12.18 -11.91 -6.96
N LEU A 142 -12.38 -13.19 -6.80
CA LEU A 142 -13.49 -13.93 -7.40
C LEU A 142 -14.59 -14.10 -6.34
N PRO A 143 -15.78 -13.49 -6.50
CA PRO A 143 -16.90 -13.66 -5.59
C PRO A 143 -17.38 -15.12 -5.54
N ILE A 144 -17.51 -15.67 -4.32
CA ILE A 144 -17.89 -17.07 -4.06
C ILE A 144 -19.19 -17.18 -3.27
#